data_cae298c35bc753d707cead21e60bd367
#
_entry.id   cae298c35bc753d707cead21e60bd367
#
_cell.length_a   1.000
_cell.length_b   1.000
_cell.length_c   1.000
_cell.angle_alpha   90.00
_cell.angle_beta   90.00
_cell.angle_gamma   90.00
#
_symmetry.space_group_name_H-M   'P 1'
#
loop_
_entity.id
_entity.type
_entity.pdbx_description
1 polymer ?
#
loop_
_entity_poly.entity_id
_entity_poly.type
_entity_poly.pdbx_seq_one_letter_code
_entity_poly.pdbx_strand_id
1 'polypeptide(L)'
;SQCGFCTPGIVMSLFTLWAAEGEVDRDDVVDRLAGNLCRCTGYRPIVDAALEACDARDGARPPIPFLARAAETAAALAALEDGDDVFIGDETRFFAAPRRMETLIALLEAFPDARLLAGATDVGLWVTKGGRDLPRVVHLGHVEGLGAVEEEDDAITFGAAVSLERAGRVLGRLDPDIAHVFRRIAGAQVRASGTLGGNIANGSPIGDTPPILIALGAGLELRRGDTVRTVALEDFFLDYGRQDRAPGEVVTRVIVPKLAPAHAFRAYKIAKRHDQDISGLLAAIRLTLAGTAIVEARVAFGGMAGIPKRAHGAEAALVGAAVIEAASWRAALEALRADFTPLSDMRASADYRTEVAVGLLGKALAEIAGTPTAKTRVFARREGGGHVREQA
;
A
#
# COMPACT_ATOMS: atom_id res chain seq x y z
N SER A 1 28.71 -14.90 -2.29
CA SER A 1 27.97 -15.69 -3.26
C SER A 1 28.40 -17.15 -3.19
N GLN A 2 27.48 -18.09 -3.37
CA GLN A 2 27.78 -19.52 -3.46
C GLN A 2 27.33 -20.06 -4.83
N CYS A 3 26.01 -20.34 -5.04
CA CYS A 3 25.58 -20.84 -6.34
C CYS A 3 25.53 -19.76 -7.44
N GLY A 4 25.48 -18.49 -7.10
CA GLY A 4 25.50 -17.35 -8.02
C GLY A 4 24.13 -16.96 -8.61
N PHE A 5 23.07 -17.76 -8.44
CA PHE A 5 21.78 -17.53 -9.06
C PHE A 5 21.15 -16.19 -8.68
N CYS A 6 21.19 -15.82 -7.40
CA CYS A 6 20.62 -14.55 -6.91
C CYS A 6 21.54 -13.34 -7.14
N THR A 7 22.81 -13.55 -7.47
CA THR A 7 23.83 -12.51 -7.49
C THR A 7 23.50 -11.34 -8.42
N PRO A 8 23.04 -11.53 -9.67
CA PRO A 8 22.70 -10.41 -10.55
C PRO A 8 21.62 -9.49 -9.96
N GLY A 9 20.52 -10.07 -9.45
CA GLY A 9 19.44 -9.31 -8.86
C GLY A 9 19.86 -8.56 -7.61
N ILE A 10 20.61 -9.20 -6.72
CA ILE A 10 21.15 -8.59 -5.50
C ILE A 10 22.10 -7.44 -5.85
N VAL A 11 23.04 -7.64 -6.77
CA VAL A 11 23.99 -6.61 -7.18
C VAL A 11 23.24 -5.40 -7.76
N MET A 12 22.24 -5.61 -8.60
CA MET A 12 21.46 -4.51 -9.17
C MET A 12 20.66 -3.76 -8.10
N SER A 13 20.05 -4.46 -7.15
CA SER A 13 19.33 -3.83 -6.04
C SER A 13 20.27 -3.01 -5.15
N LEU A 14 21.42 -3.55 -4.80
CA LEU A 14 22.43 -2.85 -3.99
C LEU A 14 23.08 -1.70 -4.77
N PHE A 15 23.27 -1.86 -6.08
CA PHE A 15 23.77 -0.79 -6.93
C PHE A 15 22.86 0.44 -6.92
N THR A 16 21.53 0.26 -6.96
CA THR A 16 20.59 1.39 -6.85
C THR A 16 20.71 2.12 -5.51
N LEU A 17 20.97 1.39 -4.42
CA LEU A 17 21.20 1.95 -3.10
C LEU A 17 22.55 2.67 -3.04
N TRP A 18 23.61 2.04 -3.54
CA TRP A 18 24.93 2.63 -3.61
C TRP A 18 24.99 3.88 -4.50
N ALA A 19 24.18 3.90 -5.60
CA ALA A 19 24.10 5.03 -6.51
C ALA A 19 23.26 6.20 -5.95
N ALA A 20 22.37 5.95 -4.99
CA ALA A 20 21.60 7.00 -4.33
C ALA A 20 22.51 7.89 -3.46
N GLU A 21 22.09 9.13 -3.21
CA GLU A 21 22.75 10.05 -2.28
C GLU A 21 22.28 9.77 -0.84
N GLY A 22 23.10 10.12 0.15
CA GLY A 22 22.81 10.01 1.57
C GLY A 22 23.48 8.83 2.27
N GLU A 23 23.42 8.84 3.60
CA GLU A 23 23.88 7.73 4.44
C GLU A 23 23.00 6.50 4.24
N VAL A 24 23.62 5.32 4.30
CA VAL A 24 22.96 4.02 4.16
C VAL A 24 23.14 3.24 5.44
N ASP A 25 22.04 2.90 6.08
CA ASP A 25 22.07 2.03 7.26
C ASP A 25 21.69 0.58 6.93
N ARG A 26 21.74 -0.28 7.97
CA ARG A 26 21.42 -1.70 7.82
C ARG A 26 19.97 -1.94 7.40
N ASP A 27 19.06 -1.13 7.89
CA ASP A 27 17.62 -1.28 7.58
C ASP A 27 17.33 -0.88 6.14
N ASP A 28 18.05 0.12 5.60
CA ASP A 28 17.98 0.49 4.18
C ASP A 28 18.45 -0.65 3.27
N VAL A 29 19.55 -1.31 3.63
CA VAL A 29 20.05 -2.48 2.89
C VAL A 29 19.06 -3.63 2.94
N VAL A 30 18.49 -3.94 4.10
CA VAL A 30 17.52 -5.02 4.27
C VAL A 30 16.23 -4.72 3.47
N ASP A 31 15.71 -3.50 3.53
CA ASP A 31 14.52 -3.10 2.75
C ASP A 31 14.79 -3.20 1.24
N ARG A 32 15.96 -2.75 0.78
CA ARG A 32 16.34 -2.83 -0.63
C ARG A 32 16.50 -4.27 -1.13
N LEU A 33 16.97 -5.17 -0.26
CA LEU A 33 17.11 -6.59 -0.58
C LEU A 33 15.81 -7.38 -0.51
N ALA A 34 14.75 -6.81 0.07
CA ALA A 34 13.46 -7.49 0.29
C ALA A 34 12.85 -7.98 -1.01
N GLY A 35 13.19 -7.95 -2.15
CA GLY A 35 12.73 -8.61 -3.40
C GLY A 35 13.68 -9.71 -3.89
N ASN A 36 14.84 -9.88 -3.24
CA ASN A 36 15.92 -10.74 -3.73
C ASN A 36 16.13 -11.92 -2.79
N LEU A 37 15.66 -13.11 -3.20
CA LEU A 37 15.77 -14.32 -2.38
C LEU A 37 17.10 -15.03 -2.65
N CYS A 38 17.84 -15.32 -1.57
CA CYS A 38 19.03 -16.15 -1.57
C CYS A 38 18.86 -17.34 -0.63
N ARG A 39 19.06 -18.55 -1.13
CA ARG A 39 18.96 -19.78 -0.33
C ARG A 39 20.29 -20.16 0.34
N CYS A 40 21.41 -19.64 -0.13
CA CYS A 40 22.73 -20.14 0.22
C CYS A 40 23.41 -19.43 1.40
N THR A 41 23.30 -18.09 1.49
CA THR A 41 24.20 -17.26 2.33
C THR A 41 23.65 -16.90 3.70
N GLY A 42 22.32 -16.99 3.91
CA GLY A 42 21.68 -16.44 5.12
C GLY A 42 21.68 -14.91 5.19
N TYR A 43 21.97 -14.22 4.09
CA TYR A 43 21.92 -12.77 3.87
C TYR A 43 22.96 -11.93 4.64
N ARG A 44 23.35 -12.28 5.87
CA ARG A 44 24.26 -11.44 6.70
C ARG A 44 25.52 -11.00 5.94
N PRO A 45 26.29 -11.89 5.27
CA PRO A 45 27.47 -11.47 4.51
C PRO A 45 27.16 -10.51 3.35
N ILE A 46 25.94 -10.59 2.79
CA ILE A 46 25.51 -9.69 1.71
C ILE A 46 25.24 -8.31 2.29
N VAL A 47 24.57 -8.23 3.42
CA VAL A 47 24.26 -6.96 4.10
C VAL A 47 25.54 -6.28 4.57
N ASP A 48 26.45 -7.04 5.18
CA ASP A 48 27.73 -6.52 5.67
C ASP A 48 28.60 -5.97 4.51
N ALA A 49 28.67 -6.71 3.39
CA ALA A 49 29.38 -6.24 2.18
C ALA A 49 28.72 -5.01 1.54
N ALA A 50 27.39 -4.90 1.60
CA ALA A 50 26.68 -3.73 1.10
C ALA A 50 26.99 -2.47 1.92
N LEU A 51 27.01 -2.59 3.26
CA LEU A 51 27.39 -1.50 4.16
C LEU A 51 28.82 -1.06 3.90
N GLU A 52 29.78 -2.01 3.85
CA GLU A 52 31.18 -1.72 3.53
C GLU A 52 31.33 -0.98 2.18
N ALA A 53 30.61 -1.42 1.14
CA ALA A 53 30.63 -0.77 -0.16
C ALA A 53 30.03 0.66 -0.13
N CYS A 54 28.99 0.88 0.67
CA CYS A 54 28.38 2.20 0.83
C CYS A 54 29.26 3.15 1.66
N ASP A 55 29.88 2.66 2.74
CA ASP A 55 30.83 3.44 3.55
C ASP A 55 32.07 3.85 2.74
N ALA A 56 32.62 2.94 1.94
CA ALA A 56 33.77 3.22 1.05
C ALA A 56 33.41 4.27 -0.04
N ARG A 57 32.16 4.46 -0.38
CA ARG A 57 31.69 5.47 -1.32
C ARG A 57 32.01 6.89 -0.88
N ASP A 58 31.93 7.18 0.41
CA ASP A 58 32.01 8.54 0.97
C ASP A 58 33.43 9.13 0.88
N GLY A 59 34.45 8.29 0.64
CA GLY A 59 35.85 8.73 0.47
C GLY A 59 36.24 9.11 -0.96
N ALA A 60 35.77 8.45 -1.98
CA ALA A 60 36.04 8.74 -3.39
C ALA A 60 35.11 7.95 -4.31
N ARG A 61 33.89 8.41 -4.44
CA ARG A 61 32.93 7.78 -5.38
C ARG A 61 33.47 7.87 -6.81
N PRO A 62 33.76 6.74 -7.47
CA PRO A 62 34.16 6.80 -8.86
C PRO A 62 32.99 7.36 -9.70
N PRO A 63 33.27 8.16 -10.74
CA PRO A 63 32.24 8.68 -11.59
C PRO A 63 31.48 7.51 -12.23
N ILE A 64 30.16 7.53 -12.12
CA ILE A 64 29.30 6.54 -12.76
C ILE A 64 29.01 7.05 -14.17
N PRO A 65 29.56 6.41 -15.25
CA PRO A 65 29.52 6.97 -16.59
C PRO A 65 28.11 7.27 -17.12
N PHE A 66 27.13 6.44 -16.78
CA PHE A 66 25.76 6.68 -17.23
C PHE A 66 25.06 7.80 -16.43
N LEU A 67 25.40 8.04 -15.16
CA LEU A 67 24.89 9.19 -14.41
C LEU A 67 25.47 10.49 -14.95
N ALA A 68 26.73 10.48 -15.37
CA ALA A 68 27.33 11.64 -16.02
C ALA A 68 26.63 12.02 -17.34
N ARG A 69 25.97 11.05 -17.99
CA ARG A 69 25.20 11.26 -19.22
C ARG A 69 23.68 11.33 -18.99
N ALA A 70 23.24 11.40 -17.73
CA ALA A 70 21.81 11.35 -17.40
C ALA A 70 21.01 12.45 -18.11
N ALA A 71 21.52 13.68 -18.15
CA ALA A 71 20.84 14.82 -18.79
C ALA A 71 20.75 14.62 -20.33
N GLU A 72 21.81 14.13 -20.97
CA GLU A 72 21.81 13.82 -22.41
C GLU A 72 20.81 12.70 -22.72
N THR A 73 20.82 11.65 -21.91
CA THR A 73 19.89 10.51 -22.05
C THR A 73 18.44 10.95 -21.84
N ALA A 74 18.19 11.78 -20.82
CA ALA A 74 16.85 12.31 -20.55
C ALA A 74 16.35 13.18 -21.72
N ALA A 75 17.20 14.02 -22.28
CA ALA A 75 16.85 14.84 -23.45
C ALA A 75 16.55 13.97 -24.69
N ALA A 76 17.35 12.92 -24.93
CA ALA A 76 17.12 11.99 -26.03
C ALA A 76 15.81 11.21 -25.86
N LEU A 77 15.47 10.77 -24.63
CA LEU A 77 14.21 10.11 -24.33
C LEU A 77 13.00 11.06 -24.47
N ALA A 78 13.13 12.29 -24.00
CA ALA A 78 12.08 13.30 -24.14
C ALA A 78 11.78 13.64 -25.61
N ALA A 79 12.80 13.59 -26.49
CA ALA A 79 12.62 13.79 -27.92
C ALA A 79 11.84 12.66 -28.62
N LEU A 80 11.69 11.50 -27.98
CA LEU A 80 10.87 10.40 -28.48
C LEU A 80 9.40 10.51 -28.04
N GLU A 81 9.09 11.38 -27.11
CA GLU A 81 7.73 11.63 -26.64
C GLU A 81 6.99 12.53 -27.61
N ASP A 82 6.02 11.96 -28.33
CA ASP A 82 5.19 12.69 -29.30
C ASP A 82 3.91 13.29 -28.67
N GLY A 83 3.56 12.88 -27.44
CA GLY A 83 2.35 13.33 -26.74
C GLY A 83 1.08 12.62 -27.23
N ASP A 84 1.18 11.68 -28.14
CA ASP A 84 0.02 11.03 -28.75
C ASP A 84 -0.52 9.88 -27.90
N ASP A 85 -1.82 9.60 -28.08
CA ASP A 85 -2.45 8.38 -27.57
C ASP A 85 -1.96 7.17 -28.37
N VAL A 86 -1.65 6.07 -27.69
CA VAL A 86 -1.24 4.82 -28.35
C VAL A 86 -2.46 3.90 -28.51
N PHE A 87 -2.67 3.39 -29.73
CA PHE A 87 -3.64 2.33 -30.02
C PHE A 87 -3.00 1.34 -31.02
N ILE A 88 -2.87 0.09 -30.61
CA ILE A 88 -2.26 -0.96 -31.42
C ILE A 88 -3.20 -2.15 -31.50
N GLY A 89 -3.60 -2.55 -32.69
CA GLY A 89 -4.54 -3.65 -32.94
C GLY A 89 -5.82 -3.22 -33.62
N ASP A 90 -6.91 -3.93 -33.35
CA ASP A 90 -8.24 -3.69 -33.90
C ASP A 90 -9.30 -3.80 -32.79
N GLU A 91 -10.60 -3.62 -33.13
CA GLU A 91 -11.69 -3.67 -32.16
C GLU A 91 -11.83 -4.99 -31.40
N THR A 92 -11.32 -6.08 -31.94
CA THR A 92 -11.37 -7.41 -31.32
C THR A 92 -10.22 -7.66 -30.37
N ARG A 93 -9.04 -7.10 -30.69
CA ARG A 93 -7.81 -7.26 -29.90
C ARG A 93 -6.96 -6.00 -30.01
N PHE A 94 -6.75 -5.32 -28.89
CA PHE A 94 -5.93 -4.12 -28.84
C PHE A 94 -5.17 -3.93 -27.51
N PHE A 95 -4.11 -3.15 -27.61
CA PHE A 95 -3.49 -2.43 -26.50
C PHE A 95 -3.65 -0.94 -26.75
N ALA A 96 -4.21 -0.23 -25.76
CA ALA A 96 -4.33 1.22 -25.78
C ALA A 96 -3.65 1.85 -24.57
N ALA A 97 -2.96 2.97 -24.77
CA ALA A 97 -2.38 3.77 -23.71
C ALA A 97 -2.77 5.25 -23.95
N PRO A 98 -3.97 5.64 -23.54
CA PRO A 98 -4.44 7.02 -23.67
C PRO A 98 -3.63 7.95 -22.75
N ARG A 99 -3.39 9.17 -23.20
CA ARG A 99 -2.78 10.25 -22.42
C ARG A 99 -3.83 11.16 -21.81
N ARG A 100 -4.94 11.37 -22.49
CA ARG A 100 -6.01 12.26 -22.05
C ARG A 100 -7.13 11.48 -21.38
N MET A 101 -7.74 12.10 -20.38
CA MET A 101 -8.89 11.49 -19.68
C MET A 101 -10.08 11.30 -20.64
N GLU A 102 -10.30 12.21 -21.57
CA GLU A 102 -11.37 12.13 -22.57
C GLU A 102 -11.19 10.91 -23.49
N THR A 103 -9.96 10.65 -23.93
CA THR A 103 -9.65 9.45 -24.72
C THR A 103 -9.87 8.16 -23.93
N LEU A 104 -9.45 8.14 -22.65
CA LEU A 104 -9.72 7.01 -21.75
C LEU A 104 -11.21 6.74 -21.65
N ILE A 105 -12.01 7.77 -21.38
CA ILE A 105 -13.45 7.64 -21.21
C ILE A 105 -14.11 7.15 -22.50
N ALA A 106 -13.76 7.71 -23.65
CA ALA A 106 -14.28 7.27 -24.95
C ALA A 106 -13.95 5.78 -25.23
N LEU A 107 -12.74 5.34 -24.88
CA LEU A 107 -12.36 3.92 -24.99
C LEU A 107 -13.22 3.02 -24.07
N LEU A 108 -13.50 3.45 -22.85
CA LEU A 108 -14.29 2.68 -21.89
C LEU A 108 -15.79 2.67 -22.22
N GLU A 109 -16.29 3.69 -22.90
CA GLU A 109 -17.66 3.70 -23.44
C GLU A 109 -17.78 2.75 -24.63
N ALA A 110 -16.80 2.75 -25.53
CA ALA A 110 -16.79 1.84 -26.67
C ALA A 110 -16.51 0.38 -26.27
N PHE A 111 -15.66 0.16 -25.28
CA PHE A 111 -15.22 -1.16 -24.83
C PHE A 111 -15.29 -1.30 -23.31
N PRO A 112 -16.50 -1.37 -22.72
CA PRO A 112 -16.69 -1.39 -21.26
C PRO A 112 -16.15 -2.65 -20.58
N ASP A 113 -15.82 -3.69 -21.34
CA ASP A 113 -15.20 -4.94 -20.90
C ASP A 113 -13.66 -4.91 -21.00
N ALA A 114 -13.06 -3.86 -21.56
CA ALA A 114 -11.62 -3.74 -21.68
C ALA A 114 -10.95 -3.84 -20.30
N ARG A 115 -9.83 -4.57 -20.24
CA ARG A 115 -9.06 -4.72 -19.00
C ARG A 115 -8.24 -3.47 -18.73
N LEU A 116 -8.59 -2.78 -17.64
CA LEU A 116 -7.76 -1.70 -17.13
C LEU A 116 -6.46 -2.25 -16.55
N LEU A 117 -5.36 -1.65 -16.93
CA LEU A 117 -4.01 -2.02 -16.52
C LEU A 117 -3.26 -0.77 -16.05
N ALA A 118 -2.83 -0.75 -14.79
CA ALA A 118 -1.92 0.27 -14.28
C ALA A 118 -0.52 -0.34 -14.08
N GLY A 119 -0.15 -0.70 -12.86
CA GLY A 119 1.19 -1.24 -12.55
C GLY A 119 1.43 -2.70 -12.90
N ALA A 120 0.45 -3.43 -13.43
CA ALA A 120 0.53 -4.82 -13.89
C ALA A 120 0.96 -5.87 -12.84
N THR A 121 1.19 -5.51 -11.61
CA THR A 121 1.76 -6.41 -10.58
C THR A 121 0.86 -7.59 -10.18
N ASP A 122 -0.45 -7.50 -10.45
CA ASP A 122 -1.39 -8.62 -10.32
C ASP A 122 -1.81 -9.15 -11.71
N VAL A 123 -2.33 -8.29 -12.58
CA VAL A 123 -2.82 -8.67 -13.92
C VAL A 123 -1.73 -9.34 -14.77
N GLY A 124 -0.47 -8.93 -14.61
CA GLY A 124 0.67 -9.58 -15.28
C GLY A 124 0.81 -11.05 -14.92
N LEU A 125 0.43 -11.47 -13.71
CA LEU A 125 0.43 -12.87 -13.30
C LEU A 125 -0.71 -13.67 -13.93
N TRP A 126 -1.82 -13.03 -14.29
CA TRP A 126 -2.89 -13.73 -15.02
C TRP A 126 -2.39 -14.26 -16.37
N VAL A 127 -1.52 -13.51 -17.03
CA VAL A 127 -0.87 -13.93 -18.28
C VAL A 127 0.28 -14.89 -18.01
N THR A 128 1.27 -14.47 -17.21
CA THR A 128 2.54 -15.19 -17.06
C THR A 128 2.43 -16.47 -16.23
N LYS A 129 1.47 -16.58 -15.34
CA LYS A 129 1.22 -17.76 -14.49
C LYS A 129 -0.11 -18.44 -14.79
N GLY A 130 -1.14 -17.66 -15.11
CA GLY A 130 -2.48 -18.17 -15.37
C GLY A 130 -2.74 -18.51 -16.83
N GLY A 131 -1.87 -18.13 -17.76
CA GLY A 131 -2.04 -18.36 -19.19
C GLY A 131 -3.29 -17.70 -19.79
N ARG A 132 -3.82 -16.65 -19.10
CA ARG A 132 -5.03 -15.96 -19.55
C ARG A 132 -4.74 -15.10 -20.77
N ASP A 133 -5.66 -15.11 -21.71
CA ASP A 133 -5.69 -14.15 -22.82
C ASP A 133 -6.42 -12.88 -22.38
N LEU A 134 -5.84 -11.72 -22.69
CA LEU A 134 -6.40 -10.40 -22.44
C LEU A 134 -6.55 -9.68 -23.78
N PRO A 135 -7.68 -9.86 -24.48
CA PRO A 135 -7.81 -9.35 -25.85
C PRO A 135 -7.84 -7.82 -25.91
N ARG A 136 -8.38 -7.16 -24.91
CA ARG A 136 -8.50 -5.70 -24.86
C ARG A 136 -7.88 -5.15 -23.58
N VAL A 137 -6.80 -4.38 -23.71
CA VAL A 137 -6.06 -3.82 -22.58
C VAL A 137 -5.97 -2.31 -22.75
N VAL A 138 -6.37 -1.57 -21.71
CA VAL A 138 -6.22 -0.12 -21.61
C VAL A 138 -5.26 0.20 -20.47
N HIS A 139 -4.10 0.75 -20.80
CA HIS A 139 -3.04 1.12 -19.84
C HIS A 139 -3.26 2.53 -19.31
N LEU A 140 -3.29 2.66 -17.97
CA LEU A 140 -3.63 3.90 -17.28
C LEU A 140 -2.42 4.76 -16.91
N GLY A 141 -1.20 4.25 -17.05
CA GLY A 141 0.00 4.86 -16.51
C GLY A 141 0.38 6.21 -17.13
N HIS A 142 -0.14 6.52 -18.32
CA HIS A 142 0.14 7.76 -19.05
C HIS A 142 -1.02 8.77 -19.02
N VAL A 143 -2.16 8.40 -18.44
CA VAL A 143 -3.33 9.29 -18.38
C VAL A 143 -3.04 10.46 -17.47
N GLU A 144 -3.18 11.67 -17.98
CA GLU A 144 -2.96 12.92 -17.25
C GLU A 144 -3.82 12.98 -15.97
N GLY A 145 -3.21 13.42 -14.88
CA GLY A 145 -3.85 13.51 -13.57
C GLY A 145 -3.89 12.20 -12.77
N LEU A 146 -3.87 11.02 -13.40
CA LEU A 146 -3.90 9.76 -12.66
C LEU A 146 -2.61 9.48 -11.87
N GLY A 147 -1.48 10.09 -12.22
CA GLY A 147 -0.22 10.03 -11.47
C GLY A 147 -0.01 11.20 -10.50
N ALA A 148 -0.98 12.12 -10.36
CA ALA A 148 -0.85 13.30 -9.53
C ALA A 148 -1.05 12.99 -8.04
N VAL A 149 -0.40 13.80 -7.18
CA VAL A 149 -0.67 13.87 -5.73
C VAL A 149 -0.89 15.32 -5.41
N GLU A 150 -2.05 15.65 -4.90
CA GLU A 150 -2.48 16.98 -4.50
C GLU A 150 -2.66 16.98 -2.98
N GLU A 151 -2.04 17.93 -2.29
CA GLU A 151 -2.09 18.02 -0.84
C GLU A 151 -2.78 19.32 -0.43
N GLU A 152 -3.94 19.18 0.20
CA GLU A 152 -4.74 20.27 0.76
C GLU A 152 -4.57 20.33 2.28
N ASP A 153 -5.19 21.31 2.96
CA ASP A 153 -5.04 21.47 4.41
C ASP A 153 -5.58 20.27 5.20
N ASP A 154 -6.70 19.71 4.78
CA ASP A 154 -7.46 18.66 5.49
C ASP A 154 -7.44 17.29 4.79
N ALA A 155 -6.98 17.22 3.54
CA ALA A 155 -6.96 15.99 2.75
C ALA A 155 -5.72 15.87 1.85
N ILE A 156 -5.48 14.66 1.38
CA ILE A 156 -4.50 14.33 0.34
C ILE A 156 -5.23 13.56 -0.74
N THR A 157 -5.20 14.07 -1.96
CA THR A 157 -5.81 13.44 -3.12
C THR A 157 -4.74 12.78 -3.98
N PHE A 158 -4.89 11.48 -4.22
CA PHE A 158 -4.03 10.67 -5.08
C PHE A 158 -4.78 10.33 -6.36
N GLY A 159 -4.17 10.55 -7.51
CA GLY A 159 -4.61 9.94 -8.75
C GLY A 159 -4.47 8.40 -8.67
N ALA A 160 -5.37 7.67 -9.30
CA ALA A 160 -5.44 6.20 -9.16
C ALA A 160 -4.19 5.44 -9.62
N ALA A 161 -3.38 6.04 -10.51
CA ALA A 161 -2.13 5.46 -11.01
C ALA A 161 -0.89 5.86 -10.18
N VAL A 162 -1.05 6.58 -9.06
CA VAL A 162 0.06 6.84 -8.12
C VAL A 162 0.60 5.52 -7.58
N SER A 163 1.93 5.33 -7.66
CA SER A 163 2.57 4.11 -7.20
C SER A 163 2.41 3.92 -5.68
N LEU A 164 2.37 2.66 -5.22
CA LEU A 164 2.35 2.33 -3.80
C LEU A 164 3.56 2.89 -3.06
N GLU A 165 4.71 2.96 -3.72
CA GLU A 165 5.92 3.57 -3.16
C GLU A 165 5.73 5.06 -2.88
N ARG A 166 5.18 5.82 -3.85
CA ARG A 166 4.91 7.26 -3.68
C ARG A 166 3.79 7.50 -2.68
N ALA A 167 2.71 6.71 -2.76
CA ALA A 167 1.59 6.81 -1.81
C ALA A 167 2.05 6.50 -0.38
N GLY A 168 2.87 5.46 -0.19
CA GLY A 168 3.42 5.10 1.12
C GLY A 168 4.31 6.18 1.73
N ARG A 169 5.13 6.85 0.93
CA ARG A 169 5.94 7.99 1.38
C ARG A 169 5.09 9.17 1.87
N VAL A 170 4.03 9.48 1.13
CA VAL A 170 3.16 10.61 1.46
C VAL A 170 2.27 10.29 2.66
N LEU A 171 1.57 9.15 2.64
CA LEU A 171 0.69 8.71 3.73
C LEU A 171 1.46 8.39 5.02
N GLY A 172 2.70 7.91 4.90
CA GLY A 172 3.57 7.63 6.05
C GLY A 172 3.92 8.85 6.89
N ARG A 173 3.75 10.07 6.34
CA ARG A 173 3.90 11.31 7.10
C ARG A 173 2.73 11.56 8.06
N LEU A 174 1.56 10.96 7.80
CA LEU A 174 0.41 11.06 8.68
C LEU A 174 0.58 10.26 9.98
N ASP A 175 1.18 9.06 9.88
CA ASP A 175 1.44 8.21 11.05
C ASP A 175 2.54 7.17 10.76
N PRO A 176 3.48 6.92 11.70
CA PRO A 176 4.57 5.96 11.53
C PRO A 176 4.12 4.53 11.24
N ASP A 177 2.94 4.11 11.73
CA ASP A 177 2.43 2.77 11.47
C ASP A 177 2.02 2.60 10.02
N ILE A 178 1.55 3.67 9.36
CA ILE A 178 1.24 3.67 7.93
C ILE A 178 2.54 3.44 7.15
N ALA A 179 3.60 4.21 7.44
CA ALA A 179 4.91 4.03 6.81
C ALA A 179 5.42 2.59 6.98
N HIS A 180 5.33 2.05 8.21
CA HIS A 180 5.77 0.69 8.50
C HIS A 180 4.99 -0.37 7.71
N VAL A 181 3.66 -0.25 7.60
CA VAL A 181 2.86 -1.20 6.82
C VAL A 181 3.21 -1.11 5.35
N PHE A 182 3.31 0.11 4.77
CA PHE A 182 3.64 0.28 3.36
C PHE A 182 5.00 -0.31 3.00
N ARG A 183 6.04 -0.16 3.84
CA ARG A 183 7.34 -0.81 3.63
C ARG A 183 7.24 -2.33 3.54
N ARG A 184 6.27 -2.94 4.21
CA ARG A 184 6.03 -4.39 4.23
C ARG A 184 5.09 -4.88 3.14
N ILE A 185 4.55 -3.98 2.29
CA ILE A 185 3.78 -4.37 1.11
C ILE A 185 4.77 -4.81 0.02
N ALA A 186 4.83 -6.11 -0.25
CA ALA A 186 5.66 -6.70 -1.30
C ALA A 186 7.14 -6.20 -1.25
N GLY A 187 7.88 -6.30 -2.35
CA GLY A 187 9.20 -5.71 -2.51
C GLY A 187 9.16 -4.32 -3.14
N ALA A 188 10.28 -3.60 -3.07
CA ALA A 188 10.43 -2.26 -3.63
C ALA A 188 10.03 -2.19 -5.13
N GLN A 189 10.39 -3.23 -5.90
CA GLN A 189 10.05 -3.32 -7.33
C GLN A 189 8.54 -3.36 -7.56
N VAL A 190 7.81 -4.10 -6.73
CA VAL A 190 6.35 -4.20 -6.82
C VAL A 190 5.70 -2.91 -6.34
N ARG A 191 6.21 -2.28 -5.27
CA ARG A 191 5.69 -0.99 -4.79
C ARG A 191 5.90 0.14 -5.80
N ALA A 192 7.04 0.12 -6.51
CA ALA A 192 7.35 1.12 -7.54
C ALA A 192 6.41 1.05 -8.76
N SER A 193 5.93 -0.15 -9.10
CA SER A 193 5.04 -0.38 -10.23
C SER A 193 3.56 -0.44 -9.85
N GLY A 194 3.21 -1.15 -8.76
CA GLY A 194 1.84 -1.27 -8.29
C GLY A 194 1.28 0.09 -7.86
N THR A 195 -0.01 0.31 -8.13
CA THR A 195 -0.65 1.60 -7.90
C THR A 195 -1.68 1.54 -6.76
N LEU A 196 -1.95 2.69 -6.13
CA LEU A 196 -2.91 2.79 -5.04
C LEU A 196 -4.32 2.43 -5.52
N GLY A 197 -4.77 3.04 -6.63
CA GLY A 197 -6.07 2.72 -7.24
C GLY A 197 -6.14 1.26 -7.72
N GLY A 198 -5.06 0.71 -8.28
CA GLY A 198 -4.98 -0.69 -8.69
C GLY A 198 -5.09 -1.65 -7.50
N ASN A 199 -4.45 -1.36 -6.36
CA ASN A 199 -4.56 -2.16 -5.14
C ASN A 199 -5.98 -2.18 -4.58
N ILE A 200 -6.66 -1.01 -4.59
CA ILE A 200 -8.06 -0.88 -4.19
C ILE A 200 -8.97 -1.63 -5.17
N ALA A 201 -8.89 -1.31 -6.47
CA ALA A 201 -9.78 -1.85 -7.50
C ALA A 201 -9.57 -3.35 -7.78
N ASN A 202 -8.45 -3.92 -7.37
CA ASN A 202 -8.25 -5.38 -7.35
C ASN A 202 -9.22 -6.08 -6.38
N GLY A 203 -9.67 -5.39 -5.32
CA GLY A 203 -10.70 -5.87 -4.40
C GLY A 203 -10.28 -7.08 -3.56
N SER A 204 -8.98 -7.24 -3.33
CA SER A 204 -8.49 -8.34 -2.50
C SER A 204 -8.95 -8.21 -1.05
N PRO A 205 -9.54 -9.26 -0.44
CA PRO A 205 -9.93 -9.23 0.97
C PRO A 205 -8.75 -9.12 1.94
N ILE A 206 -7.53 -9.36 1.43
CA ILE A 206 -6.28 -9.31 2.19
C ILE A 206 -5.33 -8.21 1.67
N GLY A 207 -5.84 -7.26 0.89
CA GLY A 207 -5.11 -6.07 0.49
C GLY A 207 -4.78 -5.21 1.71
N ASP A 208 -3.55 -4.69 1.78
CA ASP A 208 -3.07 -3.97 2.96
C ASP A 208 -3.51 -2.50 2.98
N THR A 209 -3.69 -1.86 1.81
CA THR A 209 -4.05 -0.43 1.78
C THR A 209 -5.50 -0.15 2.15
N PRO A 210 -6.52 -0.97 1.74
CA PRO A 210 -7.91 -0.64 2.00
C PRO A 210 -8.26 -0.49 3.49
N PRO A 211 -7.85 -1.37 4.42
CA PRO A 211 -8.19 -1.18 5.84
C PRO A 211 -7.61 0.12 6.43
N ILE A 212 -6.38 0.49 6.04
CA ILE A 212 -5.76 1.75 6.47
C ILE A 212 -6.59 2.94 5.97
N LEU A 213 -6.91 2.94 4.68
CA LEU A 213 -7.67 4.01 4.04
C LEU A 213 -9.11 4.10 4.56
N ILE A 214 -9.76 2.96 4.83
CA ILE A 214 -11.09 2.91 5.47
C ILE A 214 -11.02 3.50 6.88
N ALA A 215 -10.02 3.16 7.68
CA ALA A 215 -9.86 3.74 9.02
C ALA A 215 -9.59 5.24 8.97
N LEU A 216 -8.87 5.73 7.97
CA LEU A 216 -8.68 7.17 7.73
C LEU A 216 -9.95 7.87 7.24
N GLY A 217 -10.95 7.14 6.74
CA GLY A 217 -12.18 7.70 6.17
C GLY A 217 -12.06 8.12 4.71
N ALA A 218 -11.22 7.42 3.95
CA ALA A 218 -10.99 7.76 2.55
C ALA A 218 -12.24 7.58 1.67
N GLY A 219 -12.31 8.39 0.61
CA GLY A 219 -13.27 8.30 -0.48
C GLY A 219 -12.60 7.95 -1.80
N LEU A 220 -13.41 7.45 -2.73
CA LEU A 220 -13.02 7.21 -4.11
C LEU A 220 -13.83 8.09 -5.04
N GLU A 221 -13.16 8.75 -5.98
CA GLU A 221 -13.80 9.35 -7.14
C GLU A 221 -13.85 8.32 -8.28
N LEU A 222 -15.03 8.15 -8.83
CA LEU A 222 -15.34 7.25 -9.94
C LEU A 222 -15.86 8.07 -11.10
N ARG A 223 -15.39 7.78 -12.33
CA ARG A 223 -15.84 8.49 -13.53
C ARG A 223 -16.33 7.53 -14.61
N ARG A 224 -17.44 7.90 -15.23
CA ARG A 224 -18.01 7.25 -16.42
C ARG A 224 -18.62 8.30 -17.32
N GLY A 225 -18.13 8.45 -18.54
CA GLY A 225 -18.52 9.56 -19.39
C GLY A 225 -18.26 10.92 -18.70
N ASP A 226 -19.27 11.78 -18.73
CA ASP A 226 -19.25 13.06 -18.03
C ASP A 226 -19.66 12.95 -16.55
N THR A 227 -20.11 11.78 -16.11
CA THR A 227 -20.56 11.57 -14.73
C THR A 227 -19.37 11.27 -13.83
N VAL A 228 -19.26 12.06 -12.77
CA VAL A 228 -18.30 11.86 -11.68
C VAL A 228 -19.07 11.67 -10.39
N ARG A 229 -18.74 10.65 -9.62
CA ARG A 229 -19.32 10.43 -8.29
C ARG A 229 -18.25 10.07 -7.27
N THR A 230 -18.50 10.42 -6.02
CA THR A 230 -17.63 10.03 -4.90
C THR A 230 -18.36 9.04 -4.02
N VAL A 231 -17.68 7.95 -3.64
CA VAL A 231 -18.17 6.94 -2.71
C VAL A 231 -17.22 6.81 -1.53
N ALA A 232 -17.73 6.52 -0.33
CA ALA A 232 -16.86 6.16 0.77
C ALA A 232 -16.15 4.83 0.42
N LEU A 233 -14.85 4.72 0.74
CA LEU A 233 -14.09 3.53 0.36
C LEU A 233 -14.66 2.25 0.98
N GLU A 234 -15.21 2.32 2.19
CA GLU A 234 -15.87 1.20 2.85
C GLU A 234 -17.09 0.66 2.10
N ASP A 235 -17.80 1.54 1.37
CA ASP A 235 -19.00 1.19 0.59
C ASP A 235 -18.67 0.69 -0.81
N PHE A 236 -17.44 0.89 -1.28
CA PHE A 236 -16.99 0.43 -2.60
C PHE A 236 -16.94 -1.10 -2.73
N PHE A 237 -16.67 -1.80 -1.64
CA PHE A 237 -16.59 -3.26 -1.62
C PHE A 237 -17.92 -3.87 -1.23
N LEU A 238 -18.64 -4.46 -2.19
CA LEU A 238 -19.97 -5.03 -1.96
C LEU A 238 -19.91 -6.48 -1.50
N ASP A 239 -19.04 -7.29 -2.12
CA ASP A 239 -18.84 -8.71 -1.82
C ASP A 239 -17.51 -9.18 -2.41
N TYR A 240 -17.12 -10.43 -2.17
CA TYR A 240 -15.92 -11.01 -2.76
C TYR A 240 -15.92 -10.87 -4.29
N GLY A 241 -14.93 -10.16 -4.82
CA GLY A 241 -14.82 -9.89 -6.25
C GLY A 241 -15.88 -8.97 -6.85
N ARG A 242 -16.76 -8.36 -6.04
CA ARG A 242 -17.80 -7.44 -6.47
C ARG A 242 -17.67 -6.07 -5.82
N GLN A 243 -17.65 -5.05 -6.65
CA GLN A 243 -17.45 -3.66 -6.27
C GLN A 243 -18.63 -2.80 -6.73
N ASP A 244 -18.86 -1.67 -6.07
CA ASP A 244 -19.78 -0.62 -6.52
C ASP A 244 -19.14 0.18 -7.66
N ARG A 245 -19.00 -0.49 -8.80
CA ARG A 245 -18.42 0.05 -10.03
C ARG A 245 -19.21 -0.44 -11.24
N ALA A 246 -19.78 0.48 -11.99
CA ALA A 246 -20.51 0.16 -13.21
C ALA A 246 -19.55 -0.27 -14.35
N PRO A 247 -20.02 -1.04 -15.37
CA PRO A 247 -19.25 -1.27 -16.58
C PRO A 247 -18.83 0.06 -17.23
N GLY A 248 -17.57 0.16 -17.66
CA GLY A 248 -17.01 1.39 -18.21
C GLY A 248 -16.69 2.49 -17.19
N GLU A 249 -16.94 2.26 -15.90
CA GLU A 249 -16.55 3.20 -14.84
C GLU A 249 -15.12 2.94 -14.37
N VAL A 250 -14.35 4.00 -14.13
CA VAL A 250 -12.96 3.94 -13.68
C VAL A 250 -12.75 4.74 -12.40
N VAL A 251 -11.94 4.20 -11.50
CA VAL A 251 -11.44 4.94 -10.33
C VAL A 251 -10.43 5.96 -10.81
N THR A 252 -10.67 7.23 -10.55
CA THR A 252 -9.80 8.34 -10.96
C THR A 252 -8.97 8.89 -9.82
N ARG A 253 -9.56 8.98 -8.61
CA ARG A 253 -8.88 9.57 -7.44
C ARG A 253 -9.17 8.77 -6.17
N VAL A 254 -8.22 8.84 -5.25
CA VAL A 254 -8.35 8.37 -3.86
C VAL A 254 -8.16 9.58 -2.96
N ILE A 255 -9.20 9.97 -2.24
CA ILE A 255 -9.22 11.16 -1.38
C ILE A 255 -9.06 10.68 0.07
N VAL A 256 -7.98 11.11 0.74
CA VAL A 256 -7.62 10.63 2.07
C VAL A 256 -7.61 11.80 3.05
N PRO A 257 -8.54 11.84 4.02
CA PRO A 257 -8.51 12.84 5.08
C PRO A 257 -7.22 12.75 5.92
N LYS A 258 -6.66 13.90 6.28
CA LYS A 258 -5.52 13.98 7.20
C LYS A 258 -5.96 13.69 8.64
N LEU A 259 -5.03 13.20 9.44
CA LEU A 259 -5.26 13.01 10.87
C LEU A 259 -5.26 14.36 11.60
N ALA A 260 -6.37 14.66 12.31
CA ALA A 260 -6.46 15.81 13.19
C ALA A 260 -5.73 15.54 14.52
N PRO A 261 -5.39 16.58 15.32
CA PRO A 261 -4.74 16.39 16.62
C PRO A 261 -5.53 15.54 17.63
N ALA A 262 -6.86 15.47 17.49
CA ALA A 262 -7.72 14.62 18.32
C ALA A 262 -7.69 13.14 17.87
N HIS A 263 -7.08 12.82 16.75
CA HIS A 263 -7.02 11.46 16.22
C HIS A 263 -5.81 10.70 16.78
N ALA A 264 -6.07 9.49 17.28
CA ALA A 264 -5.03 8.50 17.57
C ALA A 264 -5.15 7.35 16.57
N PHE A 265 -4.05 7.02 15.88
CA PHE A 265 -4.05 6.00 14.85
C PHE A 265 -3.06 4.87 15.18
N ARG A 266 -3.46 3.64 14.88
CA ARG A 266 -2.61 2.45 14.95
C ARG A 266 -2.90 1.52 13.78
N ALA A 267 -1.85 0.90 13.23
CA ALA A 267 -1.99 -0.15 12.23
C ALA A 267 -1.03 -1.31 12.47
N TYR A 268 -1.50 -2.53 12.20
CA TYR A 268 -0.72 -3.75 12.42
C TYR A 268 -0.93 -4.73 11.25
N LYS A 269 0.18 -5.17 10.67
CA LYS A 269 0.21 -6.22 9.65
C LYS A 269 0.69 -7.53 10.26
N ILE A 270 -0.14 -8.57 10.22
CA ILE A 270 0.18 -9.93 10.65
C ILE A 270 0.38 -10.81 9.44
N ALA A 271 1.56 -11.39 9.32
CA ALA A 271 1.95 -12.31 8.25
C ALA A 271 2.90 -13.37 8.80
N LYS A 272 3.09 -14.48 8.08
CA LYS A 272 4.00 -15.57 8.50
C LYS A 272 5.48 -15.17 8.41
N ARG A 273 5.82 -14.27 7.48
CA ARG A 273 7.16 -13.67 7.34
C ARG A 273 7.06 -12.17 7.57
N HIS A 274 8.15 -11.54 7.99
CA HIS A 274 8.16 -10.11 8.21
C HIS A 274 8.00 -9.36 6.88
N ASP A 275 8.81 -9.69 5.87
CA ASP A 275 8.82 -9.03 4.59
C ASP A 275 8.22 -9.89 3.48
N GLN A 276 7.68 -9.24 2.46
CA GLN A 276 7.16 -9.85 1.22
C GLN A 276 6.17 -10.98 1.43
N ASP A 277 5.35 -10.85 2.45
CA ASP A 277 4.32 -11.84 2.71
C ASP A 277 2.94 -11.20 2.68
N ILE A 278 1.99 -11.97 2.18
CA ILE A 278 0.59 -11.57 2.15
C ILE A 278 0.06 -11.63 3.57
N SER A 279 -0.70 -10.61 3.97
CA SER A 279 -1.31 -10.55 5.30
C SER A 279 -2.24 -11.73 5.54
N GLY A 280 -2.07 -12.39 6.66
CA GLY A 280 -3.12 -13.21 7.25
C GLY A 280 -4.23 -12.31 7.79
N LEU A 281 -3.85 -11.17 8.36
CA LEU A 281 -4.75 -10.13 8.87
C LEU A 281 -4.02 -8.79 8.86
N LEU A 282 -4.75 -7.73 8.52
CA LEU A 282 -4.34 -6.34 8.76
C LEU A 282 -5.41 -5.64 9.59
N ALA A 283 -4.99 -4.94 10.65
CA ALA A 283 -5.86 -4.11 11.48
C ALA A 283 -5.45 -2.64 11.35
N ALA A 284 -6.41 -1.75 11.19
CA ALA A 284 -6.22 -0.30 11.23
C ALA A 284 -7.28 0.33 12.13
N ILE A 285 -6.86 1.10 13.11
CA ILE A 285 -7.70 1.68 14.16
C ILE A 285 -7.44 3.17 14.21
N ARG A 286 -8.48 3.99 14.06
CA ARG A 286 -8.48 5.42 14.33
C ARG A 286 -9.51 5.73 15.42
N LEU A 287 -9.09 6.39 16.47
CA LEU A 287 -9.98 6.92 17.51
C LEU A 287 -9.95 8.44 17.47
N THR A 288 -11.11 9.08 17.64
CA THR A 288 -11.21 10.49 17.93
C THR A 288 -11.41 10.65 19.43
N LEU A 289 -10.53 11.41 20.10
CA LEU A 289 -10.50 11.55 21.54
C LEU A 289 -10.93 12.96 21.96
N ALA A 290 -11.79 13.03 22.98
CA ALA A 290 -12.07 14.24 23.75
C ALA A 290 -11.55 14.04 25.19
N GLY A 291 -10.34 14.51 25.46
CA GLY A 291 -9.61 14.12 26.67
C GLY A 291 -9.32 12.62 26.68
N THR A 292 -9.84 11.88 27.66
CA THR A 292 -9.71 10.42 27.73
C THR A 292 -10.89 9.67 27.12
N ALA A 293 -11.98 10.36 26.76
CA ALA A 293 -13.18 9.74 26.21
C ALA A 293 -13.02 9.51 24.69
N ILE A 294 -13.41 8.34 24.22
CA ILE A 294 -13.51 8.02 22.79
C ILE A 294 -14.85 8.56 22.29
N VAL A 295 -14.81 9.54 21.38
CA VAL A 295 -16.04 10.14 20.81
C VAL A 295 -16.37 9.57 19.43
N GLU A 296 -15.39 9.01 18.73
CA GLU A 296 -15.58 8.27 17.48
C GLU A 296 -14.52 7.17 17.40
N ALA A 297 -14.89 6.02 16.83
CA ALA A 297 -13.97 4.95 16.52
C ALA A 297 -14.19 4.49 15.06
N ARG A 298 -13.09 4.26 14.36
CA ARG A 298 -13.06 3.57 13.06
C ARG A 298 -12.06 2.42 13.15
N VAL A 299 -12.57 1.20 13.07
CA VAL A 299 -11.80 -0.04 13.28
C VAL A 299 -11.99 -0.91 12.05
N ALA A 300 -11.01 -0.96 11.18
CA ALA A 300 -11.09 -1.67 9.91
C ALA A 300 -10.10 -2.84 9.84
N PHE A 301 -10.54 -3.93 9.22
CA PHE A 301 -9.74 -5.14 9.05
C PHE A 301 -9.70 -5.61 7.59
N GLY A 302 -8.53 -6.11 7.19
CA GLY A 302 -8.36 -7.01 6.05
C GLY A 302 -8.16 -8.43 6.54
N GLY A 303 -8.70 -9.42 5.80
CA GLY A 303 -8.59 -10.83 6.14
C GLY A 303 -9.62 -11.36 7.14
N MET A 304 -10.56 -10.53 7.59
CA MET A 304 -11.62 -10.93 8.52
C MET A 304 -12.97 -11.22 7.83
N ALA A 305 -13.11 -10.87 6.57
CA ALA A 305 -14.30 -11.12 5.74
C ALA A 305 -13.87 -11.31 4.27
N GLY A 306 -14.82 -11.54 3.37
CA GLY A 306 -14.59 -11.58 1.92
C GLY A 306 -14.21 -10.23 1.30
N ILE A 307 -14.28 -9.16 2.09
CA ILE A 307 -13.92 -7.76 1.73
C ILE A 307 -13.18 -7.09 2.90
N PRO A 308 -12.42 -6.02 2.67
CA PRO A 308 -12.00 -5.12 3.73
C PRO A 308 -13.23 -4.51 4.41
N LYS A 309 -13.32 -4.59 5.75
CA LYS A 309 -14.57 -4.26 6.45
C LYS A 309 -14.32 -3.60 7.80
N ARG A 310 -15.23 -2.71 8.21
CA ARG A 310 -15.28 -2.10 9.55
C ARG A 310 -15.93 -3.03 10.57
N ALA A 311 -15.50 -2.89 11.83
CA ALA A 311 -16.04 -3.58 13.00
C ALA A 311 -17.09 -2.71 13.71
N HIS A 312 -18.27 -2.56 13.11
CA HIS A 312 -19.29 -1.60 13.58
C HIS A 312 -19.77 -1.87 15.01
N GLY A 313 -19.88 -3.13 15.42
CA GLY A 313 -20.26 -3.49 16.79
C GLY A 313 -19.19 -3.06 17.80
N ALA A 314 -17.93 -3.32 17.49
CA ALA A 314 -16.82 -2.88 18.34
C ALA A 314 -16.72 -1.34 18.38
N GLU A 315 -16.87 -0.67 17.23
CA GLU A 315 -16.85 0.81 17.16
C GLU A 315 -17.95 1.43 18.04
N ALA A 316 -19.18 0.92 17.92
CA ALA A 316 -20.31 1.42 18.72
C ALA A 316 -20.06 1.22 20.23
N ALA A 317 -19.45 0.09 20.62
CA ALA A 317 -19.14 -0.19 22.02
C ALA A 317 -17.94 0.60 22.57
N LEU A 318 -17.09 1.17 21.68
CA LEU A 318 -15.98 2.05 22.07
C LEU A 318 -16.43 3.49 22.35
N VAL A 319 -17.49 3.95 21.70
CA VAL A 319 -17.97 5.33 21.87
C VAL A 319 -18.43 5.53 23.32
N GLY A 320 -17.88 6.57 23.97
CA GLY A 320 -18.13 6.89 25.39
C GLY A 320 -17.17 6.17 26.37
N ALA A 321 -16.39 5.18 25.90
CA ALA A 321 -15.40 4.52 26.75
C ALA A 321 -14.22 5.44 27.06
N ALA A 322 -13.65 5.31 28.27
CA ALA A 322 -12.43 6.00 28.66
C ALA A 322 -11.21 5.18 28.16
N VAL A 323 -10.43 5.75 27.25
CA VAL A 323 -9.30 5.02 26.64
C VAL A 323 -8.25 4.56 27.65
N ILE A 324 -8.12 5.26 28.77
CA ILE A 324 -7.17 4.94 29.86
C ILE A 324 -7.65 3.82 30.80
N GLU A 325 -8.92 3.42 30.71
CA GLU A 325 -9.54 2.43 31.59
C GLU A 325 -9.77 1.11 30.85
N ALA A 326 -8.88 0.14 31.02
CA ALA A 326 -8.96 -1.15 30.29
C ALA A 326 -10.31 -1.89 30.50
N ALA A 327 -10.96 -1.71 31.65
CA ALA A 327 -12.27 -2.31 31.91
C ALA A 327 -13.36 -1.77 30.98
N SER A 328 -13.26 -0.53 30.52
CA SER A 328 -14.22 0.12 29.63
C SER A 328 -14.20 -0.46 28.19
N TRP A 329 -13.14 -1.16 27.79
CA TRP A 329 -13.00 -1.72 26.44
C TRP A 329 -13.61 -3.12 26.31
N ARG A 330 -13.95 -3.79 27.41
CA ARG A 330 -14.38 -5.19 27.41
C ARG A 330 -15.54 -5.44 26.44
N ALA A 331 -16.54 -4.58 26.50
CA ALA A 331 -17.70 -4.70 25.62
C ALA A 331 -17.30 -4.63 24.12
N ALA A 332 -16.36 -3.75 23.77
CA ALA A 332 -15.89 -3.63 22.39
C ALA A 332 -15.07 -4.86 21.93
N LEU A 333 -14.24 -5.42 22.81
CA LEU A 333 -13.47 -6.62 22.52
C LEU A 333 -14.39 -7.84 22.33
N GLU A 334 -15.49 -7.95 23.07
CA GLU A 334 -16.50 -8.99 22.89
C GLU A 334 -17.32 -8.74 21.60
N ALA A 335 -17.76 -7.51 21.34
CA ALA A 335 -18.52 -7.17 20.13
C ALA A 335 -17.73 -7.47 18.87
N LEU A 336 -16.41 -7.26 18.86
CA LEU A 336 -15.53 -7.55 17.71
C LEU A 336 -15.62 -9.00 17.25
N ARG A 337 -15.81 -9.94 18.16
CA ARG A 337 -15.95 -11.37 17.82
C ARG A 337 -17.19 -11.64 16.98
N ALA A 338 -18.24 -10.85 17.15
CA ALA A 338 -19.50 -11.00 16.43
C ALA A 338 -19.53 -10.19 15.11
N ASP A 339 -18.64 -9.22 14.93
CA ASP A 339 -18.59 -8.38 13.73
C ASP A 339 -18.18 -9.14 12.46
N PHE A 340 -17.48 -10.28 12.62
CA PHE A 340 -16.85 -10.99 11.53
C PHE A 340 -17.05 -12.51 11.59
N THR A 341 -17.03 -13.12 10.39
CA THR A 341 -16.96 -14.57 10.21
C THR A 341 -15.80 -14.87 9.24
N PRO A 342 -14.55 -14.89 9.75
CA PRO A 342 -13.38 -15.07 8.89
C PRO A 342 -13.29 -16.51 8.35
N LEU A 343 -12.67 -16.65 7.18
CA LEU A 343 -12.38 -17.94 6.57
C LEU A 343 -11.05 -18.49 7.05
N SER A 344 -10.93 -19.83 7.09
CA SER A 344 -9.65 -20.53 7.23
C SER A 344 -9.02 -20.75 5.86
N ASP A 345 -7.74 -20.42 5.72
CA ASP A 345 -6.96 -20.66 4.50
C ASP A 345 -5.49 -21.03 4.84
N MET A 346 -4.63 -21.13 3.82
CA MET A 346 -3.22 -21.44 4.01
C MET A 346 -2.46 -20.38 4.82
N ARG A 347 -3.02 -19.17 5.03
CA ARG A 347 -2.37 -18.06 5.76
C ARG A 347 -2.70 -18.07 7.24
N ALA A 348 -3.97 -18.33 7.59
CA ALA A 348 -4.42 -18.36 8.97
C ALA A 348 -5.76 -19.10 9.10
N SER A 349 -6.00 -19.74 10.26
CA SER A 349 -7.33 -20.26 10.60
C SER A 349 -8.28 -19.13 11.01
N ALA A 350 -9.58 -19.39 10.93
CA ALA A 350 -10.64 -18.49 11.37
C ALA A 350 -10.47 -18.09 12.85
N ASP A 351 -10.21 -19.08 13.70
CA ASP A 351 -10.01 -18.87 15.14
C ASP A 351 -8.81 -17.98 15.42
N TYR A 352 -7.67 -18.26 14.74
CA TYR A 352 -6.48 -17.42 14.87
C TYR A 352 -6.76 -15.98 14.45
N ARG A 353 -7.45 -15.75 13.33
CA ARG A 353 -7.81 -14.42 12.86
C ARG A 353 -8.65 -13.67 13.88
N THR A 354 -9.65 -14.33 14.45
CA THR A 354 -10.55 -13.77 15.48
C THR A 354 -9.77 -13.39 16.75
N GLU A 355 -8.97 -14.31 17.29
CA GLU A 355 -8.19 -14.06 18.50
C GLU A 355 -7.17 -12.93 18.30
N VAL A 356 -6.48 -12.94 17.15
CA VAL A 356 -5.51 -11.90 16.83
C VAL A 356 -6.19 -10.54 16.62
N ALA A 357 -7.35 -10.48 15.95
CA ALA A 357 -8.08 -9.23 15.76
C ALA A 357 -8.45 -8.58 17.11
N VAL A 358 -9.00 -9.38 18.04
CA VAL A 358 -9.32 -8.92 19.41
C VAL A 358 -8.06 -8.47 20.16
N GLY A 359 -6.98 -9.27 20.06
CA GLY A 359 -5.69 -8.93 20.67
C GLY A 359 -5.10 -7.62 20.12
N LEU A 360 -5.21 -7.38 18.80
CA LEU A 360 -4.71 -6.16 18.16
C LEU A 360 -5.53 -4.93 18.53
N LEU A 361 -6.86 -5.05 18.65
CA LEU A 361 -7.69 -3.95 19.17
C LEU A 361 -7.29 -3.60 20.59
N GLY A 362 -7.20 -4.60 21.50
CA GLY A 362 -6.76 -4.38 22.87
C GLY A 362 -5.34 -3.77 22.95
N LYS A 363 -4.42 -4.23 22.11
CA LYS A 363 -3.07 -3.67 21.99
C LYS A 363 -3.09 -2.21 21.56
N ALA A 364 -3.90 -1.87 20.52
CA ALA A 364 -4.03 -0.49 20.05
C ALA A 364 -4.55 0.44 21.16
N LEU A 365 -5.59 0.02 21.88
CA LEU A 365 -6.16 0.75 22.99
C LEU A 365 -5.13 0.97 24.12
N ALA A 366 -4.39 -0.09 24.50
CA ALA A 366 -3.33 0.01 25.49
C ALA A 366 -2.20 0.98 25.08
N GLU A 367 -1.76 0.93 23.82
CA GLU A 367 -0.74 1.84 23.28
C GLU A 367 -1.23 3.29 23.21
N ILE A 368 -2.51 3.51 22.88
CA ILE A 368 -3.12 4.85 22.85
C ILE A 368 -3.31 5.36 24.30
N ALA A 369 -3.62 4.49 25.24
CA ALA A 369 -3.71 4.80 26.66
C ALA A 369 -2.36 5.11 27.34
N GLY A 370 -1.22 4.98 26.59
CA GLY A 370 0.10 5.34 27.09
C GLY A 370 1.02 4.17 27.40
N THR A 371 0.62 2.92 27.10
CA THR A 371 1.56 1.80 27.21
C THR A 371 2.70 1.97 26.19
N PRO A 372 3.97 2.01 26.63
CA PRO A 372 5.11 2.19 25.74
C PRO A 372 5.17 1.10 24.67
N THR A 373 5.35 1.48 23.41
CA THR A 373 5.42 0.52 22.29
C THR A 373 6.62 -0.43 22.40
N ALA A 374 7.66 -0.05 23.13
CA ALA A 374 8.76 -0.94 23.48
C ALA A 374 8.33 -2.21 24.25
N LYS A 375 7.21 -2.16 24.98
CA LYS A 375 6.64 -3.31 25.70
C LYS A 375 5.70 -4.17 24.84
N THR A 376 5.19 -3.62 23.75
CA THR A 376 4.16 -4.25 22.93
C THR A 376 4.65 -4.63 21.53
N ARG A 377 5.80 -4.09 21.08
CA ARG A 377 6.32 -4.26 19.72
C ARG A 377 7.78 -4.69 19.69
N VAL A 378 8.10 -5.61 18.80
CA VAL A 378 9.49 -5.97 18.45
C VAL A 378 10.03 -4.96 17.44
N PHE A 379 9.23 -4.60 16.44
CA PHE A 379 9.55 -3.64 15.36
C PHE A 379 8.61 -2.43 15.41
N ALA A 380 8.96 -1.37 14.68
CA ALA A 380 8.17 -0.15 14.56
C ALA A 380 7.79 0.47 15.92
N ARG A 381 8.76 0.60 16.81
CA ARG A 381 8.58 1.28 18.09
C ARG A 381 8.42 2.77 17.86
N ARG A 382 7.46 3.40 18.55
CA ARG A 382 7.12 4.82 18.35
C ARG A 382 7.89 5.78 19.26
N GLU A 383 8.55 5.28 20.30
CA GLU A 383 9.30 6.08 21.25
C GLU A 383 10.80 5.79 21.18
N GLY A 384 11.60 6.84 20.94
CA GLY A 384 13.00 6.97 21.33
C GLY A 384 14.00 5.96 20.81
N GLY A 385 13.70 5.20 19.83
CA GLY A 385 14.63 4.23 19.28
C GLY A 385 14.56 4.17 17.76
N GLY A 386 15.29 4.96 17.12
CA GLY A 386 15.94 4.94 15.83
C GLY A 386 15.48 4.03 14.68
N HIS A 387 14.24 3.57 14.59
CA HIS A 387 13.81 2.69 13.50
C HIS A 387 12.72 3.27 12.59
N VAL A 388 12.20 4.44 12.88
CA VAL A 388 11.42 5.24 11.97
C VAL A 388 12.09 6.60 11.89
N ARG A 389 13.08 6.74 11.01
CA ARG A 389 13.63 8.05 10.67
C ARG A 389 12.54 8.82 9.92
N GLU A 390 12.24 10.04 10.38
CA GLU A 390 11.63 11.08 9.56
C GLU A 390 12.55 11.27 8.36
N GLN A 391 12.18 10.73 7.23
CA GLN A 391 12.80 11.10 5.97
C GLN A 391 12.12 12.39 5.52
N ALA A 392 12.84 13.51 5.70
CA ALA A 392 12.51 14.79 5.11
C ALA A 392 12.45 14.73 3.58
#